data_b095c2b598f760795ab8fc85a273dcda
#
_entry.id   b095c2b598f760795ab8fc85a273dcda
#
_cell.length_a   1.000
_cell.length_b   1.000
_cell.length_c   1.000
_cell.angle_alpha   90.00
_cell.angle_beta   90.00
_cell.angle_gamma   90.00
#
_symmetry.space_group_name_H-M   'P 1'
#
loop_
_entity.id
_entity.type
_entity.pdbx_description
1 polymer ?
#
loop_
_entity_poly.entity_id
_entity_poly.type
_entity_poly.pdbx_seq_one_letter_code
_entity_poly.pdbx_strand_id
1 'polypeptide(L)'
;MAEQAARAPRVTVVTRTRNRPLMLTRAVQSVGAQTFQDLELVIVNDAGESEAVDQALASAPEWLRERTQVVTNETSHGREAALEDGLAVSSCEFFAIHDDDDSWEPGFLAACVAHLDENPGHGAVATSCDLIFETVTEEALTELKREALAPGKESWTLIDTMVANYVPPISQLIRREVADRIGHWDGNLLTQADWDFNLRLLATSPVGFITGEPLAYWHHRDSTDETMGNSVVVDDVRHRIDNLAIRDRYTRLSLESDTGPSPKDGPTEPGGLGLMLVSAEYYHRLEQKLKQQDAQI
;
A
#
# COMPACT_ATOMS: atom_id res chain seq x y z
N MET A 1 -21.78 -29.84 -23.12
CA MET A 1 -20.82 -28.73 -23.28
C MET A 1 -20.28 -28.48 -21.90
N ALA A 2 -19.00 -28.74 -21.66
CA ALA A 2 -18.39 -28.44 -20.36
C ALA A 2 -18.37 -26.91 -20.21
N GLU A 3 -19.02 -26.42 -19.19
CA GLU A 3 -18.94 -25.05 -18.72
C GLU A 3 -17.47 -24.78 -18.40
N GLN A 4 -16.82 -23.98 -19.23
CA GLN A 4 -15.44 -23.59 -19.03
C GLN A 4 -15.47 -22.73 -17.77
N ALA A 5 -15.05 -23.29 -16.62
CA ALA A 5 -14.92 -22.52 -15.39
C ALA A 5 -14.13 -21.25 -15.73
N ALA A 6 -14.75 -20.09 -15.51
CA ALA A 6 -14.13 -18.80 -15.78
C ALA A 6 -12.80 -18.77 -15.00
N ARG A 7 -11.70 -18.58 -15.71
CA ARG A 7 -10.38 -18.46 -15.08
C ARG A 7 -10.43 -17.27 -14.09
N ALA A 8 -9.94 -17.49 -12.89
CA ALA A 8 -9.78 -16.39 -11.91
C ALA A 8 -8.93 -15.27 -12.52
N PRO A 9 -9.28 -14.01 -12.26
CA PRO A 9 -8.52 -12.87 -12.74
C PRO A 9 -7.09 -12.91 -12.22
N ARG A 10 -6.15 -12.38 -12.98
CA ARG A 10 -4.75 -12.36 -12.57
C ARG A 10 -4.48 -11.37 -11.44
N VAL A 11 -5.18 -10.24 -11.44
CA VAL A 11 -5.01 -9.17 -10.45
C VAL A 11 -6.30 -8.96 -9.68
N THR A 12 -6.21 -8.90 -8.35
CA THR A 12 -7.24 -8.33 -7.49
C THR A 12 -6.81 -6.94 -7.04
N VAL A 13 -7.65 -5.95 -7.29
CA VAL A 13 -7.51 -4.61 -6.73
C VAL A 13 -8.42 -4.52 -5.51
N VAL A 14 -7.87 -4.24 -4.33
CA VAL A 14 -8.65 -4.07 -3.11
C VAL A 14 -8.74 -2.59 -2.78
N THR A 15 -9.97 -2.07 -2.70
CA THR A 15 -10.28 -0.68 -2.31
C THR A 15 -11.07 -0.69 -1.02
N ARG A 16 -10.51 -0.07 0.02
CA ARG A 16 -11.19 0.12 1.31
C ARG A 16 -11.83 1.48 1.34
N THR A 17 -13.06 1.58 1.84
CA THR A 17 -13.77 2.87 1.89
C THR A 17 -14.70 2.97 3.09
N ARG A 18 -14.97 4.21 3.52
CA ARG A 18 -15.99 4.52 4.51
C ARG A 18 -16.48 5.94 4.32
N ASN A 19 -17.69 6.11 3.76
CA ASN A 19 -18.37 7.41 3.62
C ASN A 19 -17.60 8.49 2.86
N ARG A 20 -16.88 8.11 1.79
CA ARG A 20 -16.05 9.01 0.96
C ARG A 20 -16.43 8.94 -0.53
N PRO A 21 -17.69 9.29 -0.91
CA PRO A 21 -18.21 9.01 -2.26
C PRO A 21 -17.41 9.66 -3.39
N LEU A 22 -16.94 10.89 -3.24
CA LEU A 22 -16.15 11.58 -4.28
C LEU A 22 -14.78 10.92 -4.49
N MET A 23 -14.11 10.56 -3.40
CA MET A 23 -12.81 9.90 -3.47
C MET A 23 -12.96 8.51 -4.06
N LEU A 24 -13.91 7.71 -3.55
CA LEU A 24 -14.19 6.38 -4.08
C LEU A 24 -14.57 6.42 -5.56
N THR A 25 -15.32 7.44 -6.01
CA THR A 25 -15.63 7.62 -7.43
C THR A 25 -14.36 7.80 -8.26
N ARG A 26 -13.41 8.62 -7.82
CA ARG A 26 -12.11 8.79 -8.49
C ARG A 26 -11.32 7.47 -8.50
N ALA A 27 -11.26 6.77 -7.37
CA ALA A 27 -10.56 5.49 -7.27
C ALA A 27 -11.14 4.45 -8.25
N VAL A 28 -12.46 4.29 -8.29
CA VAL A 28 -13.16 3.38 -9.20
C VAL A 28 -12.92 3.76 -10.67
N GLN A 29 -12.95 5.06 -11.00
CA GLN A 29 -12.64 5.54 -12.35
C GLN A 29 -11.18 5.26 -12.73
N SER A 30 -10.25 5.43 -11.80
CA SER A 30 -8.83 5.13 -11.98
C SER A 30 -8.59 3.64 -12.29
N VAL A 31 -9.26 2.74 -11.57
CA VAL A 31 -9.23 1.29 -11.87
C VAL A 31 -9.92 1.00 -13.20
N GLY A 32 -11.04 1.66 -13.48
CA GLY A 32 -11.79 1.50 -14.73
C GLY A 32 -11.03 1.97 -15.99
N ALA A 33 -10.07 2.87 -15.82
CA ALA A 33 -9.22 3.39 -16.90
C ALA A 33 -8.01 2.50 -17.21
N GLN A 34 -7.75 1.43 -16.42
CA GLN A 34 -6.59 0.58 -16.63
C GLN A 34 -6.62 -0.13 -17.98
N THR A 35 -5.48 -0.12 -18.67
CA THR A 35 -5.30 -0.82 -19.94
C THR A 35 -5.18 -2.33 -19.78
N PHE A 36 -4.77 -2.80 -18.60
CA PHE A 36 -4.79 -4.21 -18.22
C PHE A 36 -6.14 -4.56 -17.60
N GLN A 37 -6.92 -5.44 -18.27
CA GLN A 37 -8.30 -5.75 -17.87
C GLN A 37 -8.50 -7.16 -17.29
N ASP A 38 -7.46 -7.98 -17.18
CA ASP A 38 -7.55 -9.29 -16.49
C ASP A 38 -7.47 -9.08 -14.97
N LEU A 39 -8.40 -8.28 -14.46
CA LEU A 39 -8.51 -7.88 -13.07
C LEU A 39 -9.93 -8.02 -12.55
N GLU A 40 -10.06 -8.10 -11.23
CA GLU A 40 -11.29 -7.85 -10.47
C GLU A 40 -11.06 -6.69 -9.48
N LEU A 41 -12.12 -5.98 -9.14
CA LEU A 41 -12.14 -4.98 -8.09
C LEU A 41 -12.92 -5.52 -6.88
N VAL A 42 -12.30 -5.49 -5.71
CA VAL A 42 -12.98 -5.78 -4.44
C VAL A 42 -13.08 -4.49 -3.65
N ILE A 43 -14.30 -3.97 -3.49
CA ILE A 43 -14.57 -2.80 -2.63
C ILE A 43 -14.99 -3.30 -1.25
N VAL A 44 -14.26 -2.90 -0.22
CA VAL A 44 -14.62 -3.18 1.17
C VAL A 44 -15.21 -1.91 1.77
N ASN A 45 -16.53 -1.93 1.98
CA ASN A 45 -17.25 -0.87 2.68
C ASN A 45 -17.21 -1.14 4.18
N ASP A 46 -16.28 -0.51 4.89
CA ASP A 46 -16.01 -0.75 6.30
C ASP A 46 -16.94 0.06 7.21
N ALA A 47 -18.19 -0.37 7.31
CA ALA A 47 -19.28 0.26 8.07
C ALA A 47 -19.65 1.66 7.56
N GLY A 48 -19.57 1.88 6.24
CA GLY A 48 -20.09 3.09 5.58
C GLY A 48 -21.47 2.86 4.97
N GLU A 49 -22.08 3.95 4.52
CA GLU A 49 -23.35 3.93 3.79
C GLU A 49 -23.18 3.27 2.41
N SER A 50 -24.07 2.36 2.04
CA SER A 50 -23.99 1.63 0.76
C SER A 50 -24.16 2.56 -0.44
N GLU A 51 -24.91 3.66 -0.29
CA GLU A 51 -25.16 4.62 -1.36
C GLU A 51 -23.87 5.25 -1.91
N ALA A 52 -22.86 5.46 -1.06
CA ALA A 52 -21.55 5.96 -1.51
C ALA A 52 -20.86 4.98 -2.49
N VAL A 53 -20.98 3.67 -2.23
CA VAL A 53 -20.46 2.62 -3.10
C VAL A 53 -21.27 2.54 -4.40
N ASP A 54 -22.60 2.59 -4.30
CA ASP A 54 -23.50 2.54 -5.47
C ASP A 54 -23.24 3.70 -6.42
N GLN A 55 -23.07 4.92 -5.89
CA GLN A 55 -22.73 6.11 -6.68
C GLN A 55 -21.38 5.96 -7.39
N ALA A 56 -20.36 5.48 -6.71
CA ALA A 56 -19.05 5.27 -7.31
C ALA A 56 -19.11 4.22 -8.43
N LEU A 57 -19.78 3.10 -8.19
CA LEU A 57 -19.96 2.03 -9.19
C LEU A 57 -20.80 2.47 -10.39
N ALA A 58 -21.77 3.36 -10.21
CA ALA A 58 -22.54 3.91 -11.33
C ALA A 58 -21.66 4.68 -12.34
N SER A 59 -20.51 5.23 -11.89
CA SER A 59 -19.54 5.90 -12.74
C SER A 59 -18.55 4.96 -13.43
N ALA A 60 -18.48 3.70 -13.02
CA ALA A 60 -17.56 2.71 -13.57
C ALA A 60 -17.98 2.24 -14.96
N PRO A 61 -17.03 1.88 -15.84
CA PRO A 61 -17.37 1.20 -17.09
C PRO A 61 -18.02 -0.16 -16.81
N GLU A 62 -18.90 -0.61 -17.71
CA GLU A 62 -19.69 -1.84 -17.55
C GLU A 62 -18.81 -3.06 -17.27
N TRP A 63 -17.71 -3.19 -18.00
CA TRP A 63 -16.80 -4.33 -17.84
C TRP A 63 -16.21 -4.42 -16.42
N LEU A 64 -15.98 -3.27 -15.73
CA LEU A 64 -15.46 -3.26 -14.37
C LEU A 64 -16.58 -3.59 -13.36
N ARG A 65 -17.79 -3.03 -13.56
CA ARG A 65 -18.94 -3.36 -12.71
C ARG A 65 -19.22 -4.85 -12.64
N GLU A 66 -19.15 -5.53 -13.81
CA GLU A 66 -19.34 -6.98 -13.91
C GLU A 66 -18.26 -7.81 -13.18
N ARG A 67 -17.12 -7.18 -12.88
CA ARG A 67 -15.96 -7.78 -12.19
C ARG A 67 -15.69 -7.15 -10.83
N THR A 68 -16.69 -6.46 -10.29
CA THR A 68 -16.59 -5.85 -8.96
C THR A 68 -17.37 -6.68 -7.96
N GLN A 69 -16.70 -6.99 -6.85
CA GLN A 69 -17.33 -7.55 -5.66
C GLN A 69 -17.33 -6.50 -4.55
N VAL A 70 -18.44 -6.40 -3.83
CA VAL A 70 -18.55 -5.51 -2.64
C VAL A 70 -18.65 -6.37 -1.39
N VAL A 71 -17.74 -6.13 -0.45
CA VAL A 71 -17.77 -6.67 0.91
C VAL A 71 -18.25 -5.56 1.82
N THR A 72 -19.27 -5.82 2.64
CA THR A 72 -19.82 -4.83 3.58
C THR A 72 -19.68 -5.33 5.00
N ASN A 73 -18.98 -4.56 5.84
CA ASN A 73 -18.86 -4.79 7.26
C ASN A 73 -19.96 -4.01 8.00
N GLU A 74 -20.72 -4.66 8.90
CA GLU A 74 -21.74 -3.99 9.71
C GLU A 74 -21.11 -3.04 10.75
N THR A 75 -19.90 -3.38 11.20
CA THR A 75 -19.09 -2.57 12.12
C THR A 75 -17.69 -2.40 11.52
N SER A 76 -17.05 -1.26 11.77
CA SER A 76 -15.71 -1.04 11.24
C SER A 76 -14.70 -2.01 11.87
N HIS A 77 -13.99 -2.72 11.02
CA HIS A 77 -12.88 -3.59 11.41
C HIS A 77 -11.55 -2.84 11.47
N GLY A 78 -11.52 -1.62 10.92
CA GLY A 78 -10.31 -0.86 10.76
C GLY A 78 -9.58 -1.20 9.46
N ARG A 79 -8.66 -0.33 9.09
CA ARG A 79 -8.04 -0.27 7.78
C ARG A 79 -7.37 -1.58 7.34
N GLU A 80 -6.59 -2.19 8.24
CA GLU A 80 -5.81 -3.40 7.93
C GLU A 80 -6.70 -4.64 7.86
N ALA A 81 -7.67 -4.76 8.78
CA ALA A 81 -8.61 -5.87 8.75
C ALA A 81 -9.58 -5.80 7.56
N ALA A 82 -10.00 -4.59 7.16
CA ALA A 82 -10.79 -4.41 5.94
C ALA A 82 -10.01 -4.84 4.67
N LEU A 83 -8.69 -4.64 4.63
CA LEU A 83 -7.86 -5.18 3.55
C LEU A 83 -7.91 -6.72 3.52
N GLU A 84 -7.77 -7.36 4.68
CA GLU A 84 -7.85 -8.81 4.79
C GLU A 84 -9.23 -9.35 4.38
N ASP A 85 -10.33 -8.66 4.74
CA ASP A 85 -11.69 -9.00 4.31
C ASP A 85 -11.77 -9.00 2.77
N GLY A 86 -11.17 -8.02 2.11
CA GLY A 86 -11.12 -7.95 0.65
C GLY A 86 -10.26 -9.04 0.01
N LEU A 87 -9.11 -9.34 0.60
CA LEU A 87 -8.25 -10.41 0.10
C LEU A 87 -8.84 -11.80 0.32
N ALA A 88 -9.60 -12.00 1.39
CA ALA A 88 -10.21 -13.29 1.74
C ALA A 88 -11.25 -13.77 0.71
N VAL A 89 -11.90 -12.85 0.00
CA VAL A 89 -12.93 -13.18 -1.02
C VAL A 89 -12.35 -13.33 -2.42
N SER A 90 -11.05 -13.11 -2.60
CA SER A 90 -10.36 -13.14 -3.89
C SER A 90 -9.44 -14.35 -4.05
N SER A 91 -9.19 -14.73 -5.31
CA SER A 91 -8.23 -15.76 -5.68
C SER A 91 -7.44 -15.29 -6.90
N CYS A 92 -6.33 -14.63 -6.67
CA CYS A 92 -5.53 -13.96 -7.69
C CYS A 92 -4.06 -14.39 -7.65
N GLU A 93 -3.35 -14.14 -8.74
CA GLU A 93 -1.90 -14.28 -8.83
C GLU A 93 -1.20 -13.09 -8.18
N PHE A 94 -1.74 -11.89 -8.44
CA PHE A 94 -1.25 -10.62 -7.92
C PHE A 94 -2.37 -9.83 -7.26
N PHE A 95 -2.04 -9.00 -6.31
CA PHE A 95 -2.97 -8.02 -5.79
C PHE A 95 -2.32 -6.65 -5.63
N ALA A 96 -3.15 -5.62 -5.65
CA ALA A 96 -2.79 -4.24 -5.38
C ALA A 96 -3.76 -3.63 -4.37
N ILE A 97 -3.25 -2.75 -3.51
CA ILE A 97 -4.05 -1.93 -2.61
C ILE A 97 -4.27 -0.59 -3.29
N HIS A 98 -5.53 -0.26 -3.54
CA HIS A 98 -5.93 1.02 -4.09
C HIS A 98 -6.88 1.68 -3.09
N ASP A 99 -6.34 2.48 -2.17
CA ASP A 99 -7.18 3.18 -1.21
C ASP A 99 -8.17 4.13 -1.91
N ASP A 100 -9.29 4.40 -1.29
CA ASP A 100 -10.39 5.15 -1.90
C ASP A 100 -10.03 6.59 -2.26
N ASP A 101 -8.93 7.09 -1.71
CA ASP A 101 -8.44 8.45 -1.91
C ASP A 101 -7.26 8.60 -2.89
N ASP A 102 -6.78 7.52 -3.48
CA ASP A 102 -5.64 7.52 -4.40
C ASP A 102 -6.03 7.37 -5.87
N SER A 103 -5.03 7.36 -6.77
CA SER A 103 -5.27 7.14 -8.21
C SER A 103 -4.05 6.61 -8.95
N TRP A 104 -4.29 6.02 -10.14
CA TRP A 104 -3.28 5.50 -11.06
C TRP A 104 -3.35 6.13 -12.44
N GLU A 105 -2.22 6.13 -13.12
CA GLU A 105 -2.18 6.24 -14.59
C GLU A 105 -2.74 4.97 -15.25
N PRO A 106 -3.34 5.09 -16.45
CA PRO A 106 -3.94 3.93 -17.14
C PRO A 106 -2.97 2.77 -17.40
N GLY A 107 -1.68 3.02 -17.42
CA GLY A 107 -0.63 2.03 -17.67
C GLY A 107 -0.10 1.29 -16.45
N PHE A 108 -0.51 1.64 -15.23
CA PHE A 108 0.08 1.11 -13.98
C PHE A 108 0.06 -0.41 -13.92
N LEU A 109 -1.11 -1.03 -14.00
CA LEU A 109 -1.21 -2.49 -13.88
C LEU A 109 -0.52 -3.21 -15.05
N ALA A 110 -0.61 -2.68 -16.27
CA ALA A 110 0.06 -3.29 -17.43
C ALA A 110 1.58 -3.31 -17.26
N ALA A 111 2.19 -2.22 -16.80
CA ALA A 111 3.62 -2.13 -16.55
C ALA A 111 4.06 -3.06 -15.41
N CYS A 112 3.30 -3.08 -14.30
CA CYS A 112 3.61 -3.92 -13.14
C CYS A 112 3.50 -5.41 -13.45
N VAL A 113 2.43 -5.85 -14.14
CA VAL A 113 2.24 -7.24 -14.53
C VAL A 113 3.33 -7.68 -15.51
N ALA A 114 3.64 -6.87 -16.53
CA ALA A 114 4.71 -7.18 -17.47
C ALA A 114 6.06 -7.37 -16.75
N HIS A 115 6.38 -6.48 -15.80
CA HIS A 115 7.60 -6.60 -15.00
C HIS A 115 7.66 -7.91 -14.20
N LEU A 116 6.55 -8.30 -13.52
CA LEU A 116 6.51 -9.52 -12.72
C LEU A 116 6.51 -10.79 -13.59
N ASP A 117 5.97 -10.73 -14.81
CA ASP A 117 6.05 -11.84 -15.79
C ASP A 117 7.48 -12.05 -16.29
N GLU A 118 8.21 -10.96 -16.55
CA GLU A 118 9.61 -11.01 -16.96
C GLU A 118 10.56 -11.40 -15.81
N ASN A 119 10.14 -11.18 -14.56
CA ASN A 119 10.93 -11.44 -13.35
C ASN A 119 10.18 -12.35 -12.37
N PRO A 120 10.03 -13.66 -12.66
CA PRO A 120 9.23 -14.56 -11.83
C PRO A 120 9.77 -14.75 -10.40
N GLY A 121 11.02 -14.40 -10.15
CA GLY A 121 11.61 -14.41 -8.80
C GLY A 121 11.29 -13.17 -7.96
N HIS A 122 10.72 -12.12 -8.55
CA HIS A 122 10.34 -10.91 -7.79
C HIS A 122 9.01 -11.12 -7.03
N GLY A 123 9.01 -10.83 -5.74
CA GLY A 123 7.82 -10.92 -4.88
C GLY A 123 6.86 -9.75 -5.06
N ALA A 124 7.35 -8.63 -5.54
CA ALA A 124 6.57 -7.44 -5.83
C ALA A 124 7.30 -6.53 -6.81
N VAL A 125 6.58 -5.56 -7.33
CA VAL A 125 7.12 -4.42 -8.08
C VAL A 125 6.46 -3.13 -7.58
N ALA A 126 7.24 -2.06 -7.51
CA ALA A 126 6.72 -0.72 -7.26
C ALA A 126 7.04 0.20 -8.44
N THR A 127 6.33 1.32 -8.52
CA THR A 127 6.55 2.37 -9.52
C THR A 127 6.94 3.68 -8.85
N SER A 128 7.50 4.61 -9.63
CA SER A 128 7.55 6.02 -9.22
C SER A 128 6.15 6.50 -8.85
N CYS A 129 6.07 7.31 -7.80
CA CYS A 129 4.83 7.85 -7.24
C CYS A 129 4.98 9.34 -6.99
N ASP A 130 3.91 10.11 -7.29
CA ASP A 130 3.83 11.51 -6.91
C ASP A 130 2.89 11.70 -5.72
N LEU A 131 3.23 12.69 -4.89
CA LEU A 131 2.37 13.27 -3.88
C LEU A 131 1.48 14.33 -4.52
N ILE A 132 0.18 14.18 -4.41
CA ILE A 132 -0.81 15.15 -4.86
C ILE A 132 -1.41 15.83 -3.63
N PHE A 133 -1.12 17.10 -3.44
CA PHE A 133 -1.77 17.89 -2.39
C PHE A 133 -3.07 18.47 -2.94
N GLU A 134 -4.17 18.22 -2.26
CA GLU A 134 -5.50 18.60 -2.72
C GLU A 134 -6.39 19.16 -1.62
N THR A 135 -7.37 19.95 -2.01
CA THR A 135 -8.51 20.31 -1.16
C THR A 135 -9.73 19.50 -1.57
N VAL A 136 -10.54 19.16 -0.58
CA VAL A 136 -11.79 18.42 -0.74
C VAL A 136 -12.93 19.28 -0.25
N THR A 137 -13.94 19.46 -1.09
CA THR A 137 -15.23 20.04 -0.74
C THR A 137 -16.33 19.00 -0.94
N GLU A 138 -17.57 19.31 -0.58
CA GLU A 138 -18.71 18.42 -0.84
C GLU A 138 -18.92 18.15 -2.36
N GLU A 139 -18.44 19.03 -3.22
CA GLU A 139 -18.71 18.99 -4.67
C GLU A 139 -17.47 18.64 -5.51
N ALA A 140 -16.24 18.85 -5.00
CA ALA A 140 -15.05 18.76 -5.83
C ALA A 140 -13.76 18.36 -5.05
N LEU A 141 -12.89 17.67 -5.78
CA LEU A 141 -11.49 17.44 -5.44
C LEU A 141 -10.65 18.39 -6.30
N THR A 142 -9.81 19.23 -5.68
CA THR A 142 -8.99 20.21 -6.40
C THR A 142 -7.53 20.06 -6.07
N GLU A 143 -6.71 19.69 -7.06
CA GLU A 143 -5.26 19.62 -6.93
C GLU A 143 -4.69 21.02 -6.69
N LEU A 144 -3.85 21.14 -5.67
CA LEU A 144 -3.14 22.37 -5.32
C LEU A 144 -1.67 22.31 -5.75
N LYS A 145 -1.04 21.15 -5.60
CA LYS A 145 0.39 20.96 -5.80
C LYS A 145 0.68 19.49 -6.06
N ARG A 146 1.73 19.23 -6.83
CA ARG A 146 2.26 17.90 -7.09
C ARG A 146 3.77 17.87 -6.86
N GLU A 147 4.26 16.82 -6.23
CA GLU A 147 5.69 16.61 -5.96
C GLU A 147 6.03 15.13 -6.09
N ALA A 148 7.23 14.83 -6.60
CA ALA A 148 7.72 13.45 -6.57
C ALA A 148 7.91 12.99 -5.11
N LEU A 149 7.38 11.81 -4.75
CA LEU A 149 7.47 11.27 -3.39
C LEU A 149 8.93 10.98 -2.99
N ALA A 150 9.71 10.41 -3.90
CA ALA A 150 11.09 10.00 -3.64
C ALA A 150 12.00 10.38 -4.82
N PRO A 151 12.25 11.69 -5.02
CA PRO A 151 13.01 12.17 -6.18
C PRO A 151 14.42 11.54 -6.21
N GLY A 152 14.81 11.01 -7.37
CA GLY A 152 16.12 10.40 -7.59
C GLY A 152 16.25 8.96 -7.06
N LYS A 153 15.19 8.34 -6.55
CA LYS A 153 15.19 6.89 -6.26
C LYS A 153 15.02 6.10 -7.56
N GLU A 154 15.92 5.15 -7.78
CA GLU A 154 15.94 4.27 -8.96
C GLU A 154 15.71 2.80 -8.60
N SER A 155 15.53 2.50 -7.33
CA SER A 155 15.36 1.14 -6.83
C SER A 155 14.57 1.14 -5.52
N TRP A 156 13.91 0.02 -5.24
CA TRP A 156 13.27 -0.24 -3.96
C TRP A 156 14.16 -1.19 -3.16
N THR A 157 14.79 -0.67 -2.11
CA THR A 157 15.80 -1.41 -1.34
C THR A 157 15.43 -1.54 0.12
N LEU A 158 15.86 -2.62 0.76
CA LEU A 158 15.67 -2.84 2.19
C LEU A 158 16.35 -1.72 3.01
N ILE A 159 17.59 -1.37 2.65
CA ILE A 159 18.35 -0.36 3.41
C ILE A 159 17.69 1.01 3.40
N ASP A 160 17.17 1.44 2.24
CA ASP A 160 16.46 2.72 2.14
C ASP A 160 15.11 2.67 2.88
N THR A 161 14.39 1.54 2.77
CA THR A 161 13.10 1.35 3.44
C THR A 161 13.26 1.27 4.97
N MET A 162 14.38 0.78 5.49
CA MET A 162 14.71 0.85 6.91
C MET A 162 14.82 2.29 7.43
N VAL A 163 15.26 3.21 6.58
CA VAL A 163 15.36 4.64 6.94
C VAL A 163 13.98 5.27 6.92
N ALA A 164 13.26 5.14 5.81
CA ALA A 164 11.92 5.70 5.63
C ALA A 164 11.14 4.88 4.59
N ASN A 165 9.84 4.70 4.81
CA ASN A 165 8.96 4.11 3.81
C ASN A 165 8.70 5.13 2.70
N TYR A 166 9.24 4.87 1.51
CA TYR A 166 9.07 5.72 0.33
C TYR A 166 8.28 5.04 -0.79
N VAL A 167 7.73 3.86 -0.52
CA VAL A 167 6.92 3.09 -1.44
C VAL A 167 5.56 2.84 -0.77
N PRO A 168 4.56 3.71 -0.99
CA PRO A 168 3.23 3.56 -0.42
C PRO A 168 2.47 2.41 -1.09
N PRO A 169 1.45 1.85 -0.46
CA PRO A 169 0.66 0.73 -0.98
C PRO A 169 0.14 0.97 -2.40
N ILE A 170 -0.31 2.19 -2.71
CA ILE A 170 -0.85 2.56 -4.02
C ILE A 170 0.16 2.36 -5.17
N SER A 171 1.47 2.39 -4.91
CA SER A 171 2.51 2.26 -5.93
C SER A 171 2.99 0.83 -6.15
N GLN A 172 2.34 -0.20 -5.55
CA GLN A 172 2.80 -1.57 -5.52
C GLN A 172 1.86 -2.54 -6.22
N LEU A 173 2.42 -3.55 -6.91
CA LEU A 173 1.76 -4.80 -7.26
C LEU A 173 2.51 -5.95 -6.60
N ILE A 174 1.80 -6.79 -5.86
CA ILE A 174 2.38 -7.79 -4.96
C ILE A 174 1.94 -9.19 -5.42
N ARG A 175 2.88 -10.13 -5.44
CA ARG A 175 2.60 -11.54 -5.70
C ARG A 175 1.91 -12.16 -4.48
N ARG A 176 0.71 -12.71 -4.66
CA ARG A 176 -0.12 -13.26 -3.58
C ARG A 176 0.60 -14.31 -2.76
N GLU A 177 1.26 -15.28 -3.41
CA GLU A 177 2.00 -16.35 -2.73
C GLU A 177 3.12 -15.86 -1.82
N VAL A 178 3.71 -14.68 -2.13
CA VAL A 178 4.76 -14.09 -1.31
C VAL A 178 4.16 -13.47 -0.07
N ALA A 179 3.07 -12.71 -0.19
CA ALA A 179 2.34 -12.16 0.96
C ALA A 179 1.83 -13.25 1.90
N ASP A 180 1.24 -14.32 1.36
CA ASP A 180 0.76 -15.46 2.15
C ASP A 180 1.90 -16.14 2.92
N ARG A 181 3.11 -16.20 2.35
CA ARG A 181 4.29 -16.78 2.99
C ARG A 181 4.89 -15.92 4.09
N ILE A 182 4.98 -14.61 3.88
CA ILE A 182 5.61 -13.68 4.84
C ILE A 182 4.64 -13.17 5.92
N GLY A 183 3.36 -13.46 5.78
CA GLY A 183 2.27 -12.91 6.57
C GLY A 183 1.82 -11.54 6.06
N HIS A 184 0.54 -11.25 6.23
CA HIS A 184 -0.10 -10.04 5.77
C HIS A 184 0.18 -8.84 6.69
N TRP A 185 -0.66 -7.82 6.65
CA TRP A 185 -0.51 -6.62 7.46
C TRP A 185 -0.82 -6.89 8.94
N ASP A 186 0.00 -6.35 9.84
CA ASP A 186 -0.23 -6.49 11.28
C ASP A 186 -1.37 -5.57 11.73
N GLY A 187 -2.56 -6.13 11.95
CA GLY A 187 -3.75 -5.41 12.40
C GLY A 187 -3.64 -4.78 13.80
N ASN A 188 -2.58 -5.06 14.55
CA ASN A 188 -2.31 -4.37 15.82
C ASN A 188 -1.62 -3.01 15.62
N LEU A 189 -1.07 -2.77 14.43
CA LEU A 189 -0.49 -1.50 14.05
C LEU A 189 -1.60 -0.60 13.48
N LEU A 190 -1.90 0.50 14.12
CA LEU A 190 -2.90 1.47 13.61
C LEU A 190 -2.33 2.34 12.48
N THR A 191 -1.00 2.45 12.45
CA THR A 191 -0.22 3.12 11.40
C THR A 191 1.01 2.28 11.09
N GLN A 192 1.76 2.58 10.01
CA GLN A 192 3.03 1.91 9.67
C GLN A 192 2.95 0.40 9.37
N ALA A 193 1.76 -0.19 9.25
CA ALA A 193 1.60 -1.61 8.92
C ALA A 193 2.14 -1.92 7.50
N ASP A 194 2.04 -0.96 6.59
CA ASP A 194 2.64 -1.00 5.25
C ASP A 194 4.17 -0.99 5.31
N TRP A 195 4.75 -0.20 6.20
CA TRP A 195 6.20 -0.17 6.39
C TRP A 195 6.72 -1.49 6.96
N ASP A 196 6.04 -2.06 7.96
CA ASP A 196 6.36 -3.38 8.50
C ASP A 196 6.28 -4.47 7.42
N PHE A 197 5.20 -4.46 6.63
CA PHE A 197 5.05 -5.39 5.51
C PHE A 197 6.19 -5.25 4.48
N ASN A 198 6.52 -4.02 4.09
CA ASN A 198 7.59 -3.74 3.14
C ASN A 198 8.96 -4.22 3.66
N LEU A 199 9.24 -4.08 4.96
CA LEU A 199 10.48 -4.61 5.56
C LEU A 199 10.54 -6.14 5.46
N ARG A 200 9.45 -6.85 5.78
CA ARG A 200 9.38 -8.31 5.65
C ARG A 200 9.51 -8.78 4.21
N LEU A 201 8.83 -8.10 3.29
CA LEU A 201 8.89 -8.39 1.87
C LEU A 201 10.32 -8.27 1.33
N LEU A 202 10.95 -7.13 1.55
CA LEU A 202 12.31 -6.83 1.07
C LEU A 202 13.39 -7.72 1.70
N ALA A 203 13.17 -8.18 2.93
CA ALA A 203 14.09 -9.09 3.60
C ALA A 203 14.01 -10.54 3.06
N THR A 204 12.91 -10.90 2.37
CA THR A 204 12.64 -12.30 1.98
C THR A 204 12.53 -12.50 0.48
N SER A 205 12.34 -11.45 -0.30
CA SER A 205 12.15 -11.54 -1.75
C SER A 205 12.84 -10.40 -2.49
N PRO A 206 13.44 -10.67 -3.66
CA PRO A 206 13.77 -9.61 -4.61
C PRO A 206 12.49 -8.87 -5.03
N VAL A 207 12.61 -7.60 -5.34
CA VAL A 207 11.53 -6.75 -5.82
C VAL A 207 11.98 -5.91 -7.01
N GLY A 208 11.03 -5.48 -7.83
CA GLY A 208 11.27 -4.55 -8.92
C GLY A 208 10.94 -3.11 -8.54
N PHE A 209 11.50 -2.16 -9.32
CA PHE A 209 11.14 -0.76 -9.26
C PHE A 209 11.11 -0.18 -10.68
N ILE A 210 9.95 0.29 -11.12
CA ILE A 210 9.77 0.91 -12.44
C ILE A 210 9.97 2.41 -12.26
N THR A 211 11.03 2.93 -12.85
CA THR A 211 11.41 4.34 -12.83
C THR A 211 10.79 5.11 -13.99
N GLY A 212 10.87 6.43 -13.95
CA GLY A 212 10.40 7.32 -15.00
C GLY A 212 9.20 8.14 -14.58
N GLU A 213 8.28 8.41 -15.51
CA GLU A 213 7.04 9.11 -15.20
C GLU A 213 6.24 8.33 -14.16
N PRO A 214 5.65 9.03 -13.16
CA PRO A 214 4.89 8.38 -12.11
C PRO A 214 3.66 7.67 -12.67
N LEU A 215 3.42 6.45 -12.22
CA LEU A 215 2.23 5.66 -12.57
C LEU A 215 1.22 5.58 -11.43
N ALA A 216 1.59 6.04 -10.25
CA ALA A 216 0.75 6.08 -9.07
C ALA A 216 0.75 7.48 -8.44
N TYR A 217 -0.37 7.83 -7.83
CA TYR A 217 -0.60 9.13 -7.21
C TYR A 217 -1.15 8.94 -5.80
N TRP A 218 -0.37 9.38 -4.81
CA TRP A 218 -0.75 9.39 -3.41
C TRP A 218 -1.30 10.75 -3.04
N HIS A 219 -2.60 10.82 -2.76
CA HIS A 219 -3.30 12.08 -2.53
C HIS A 219 -3.28 12.48 -1.06
N HIS A 220 -2.86 13.69 -0.78
CA HIS A 220 -2.74 14.28 0.55
C HIS A 220 -3.67 15.48 0.73
N ARG A 221 -4.31 15.53 1.90
CA ARG A 221 -5.21 16.61 2.30
C ARG A 221 -4.74 17.19 3.63
N ASP A 222 -4.68 18.50 3.71
CA ASP A 222 -4.44 19.21 4.96
C ASP A 222 -5.78 19.37 5.70
N SER A 223 -6.29 18.28 6.26
CA SER A 223 -7.52 18.23 7.03
C SER A 223 -7.26 17.54 8.36
N THR A 224 -7.72 18.17 9.45
CA THR A 224 -7.72 17.59 10.79
C THR A 224 -8.98 16.72 11.05
N ASP A 225 -9.88 16.63 10.10
CA ASP A 225 -11.06 15.77 10.17
C ASP A 225 -10.61 14.31 9.97
N GLU A 226 -10.86 13.44 10.96
CA GLU A 226 -10.50 12.03 10.93
C GLU A 226 -11.13 11.26 9.76
N THR A 227 -12.28 11.73 9.24
CA THR A 227 -12.97 11.08 8.12
C THR A 227 -12.41 11.51 6.77
N MET A 228 -11.86 12.72 6.66
CA MET A 228 -11.43 13.32 5.40
C MET A 228 -9.90 13.48 5.31
N GLY A 229 -9.19 13.48 6.45
CA GLY A 229 -7.74 13.65 6.52
C GLY A 229 -6.96 12.37 6.20
N ASN A 230 -5.68 12.53 5.84
CA ASN A 230 -4.75 11.42 5.71
C ASN A 230 -4.23 11.01 7.10
N SER A 231 -4.09 9.71 7.34
CA SER A 231 -3.59 9.19 8.63
C SER A 231 -2.22 9.74 9.01
N VAL A 232 -1.35 10.03 8.05
CA VAL A 232 -0.03 10.62 8.27
C VAL A 232 -0.10 12.01 8.88
N VAL A 233 -1.12 12.79 8.55
CA VAL A 233 -1.32 14.16 9.06
C VAL A 233 -2.08 14.18 10.38
N VAL A 234 -3.11 13.33 10.47
CA VAL A 234 -4.04 13.30 11.61
C VAL A 234 -3.42 12.64 12.85
N ASP A 235 -2.50 11.67 12.69
CA ASP A 235 -2.02 10.82 13.79
C ASP A 235 -0.47 10.72 13.88
N ASP A 236 0.22 11.86 13.86
CA ASP A 236 1.70 11.93 13.97
C ASP A 236 2.24 11.25 15.25
N VAL A 237 1.53 11.37 16.38
CA VAL A 237 1.93 10.72 17.63
C VAL A 237 1.87 9.20 17.50
N ARG A 238 0.81 8.68 16.90
CA ARG A 238 0.66 7.24 16.70
C ARG A 238 1.68 6.70 15.73
N HIS A 239 1.95 7.41 14.64
CA HIS A 239 3.03 7.05 13.71
C HIS A 239 4.38 6.88 14.41
N ARG A 240 4.70 7.76 15.37
CA ARG A 240 5.94 7.64 16.16
C ARG A 240 5.91 6.43 17.08
N ILE A 241 4.79 6.17 17.75
CA ILE A 241 4.63 5.01 18.64
C ILE A 241 4.81 3.72 17.86
N ASP A 242 4.09 3.53 16.76
CA ASP A 242 4.13 2.32 15.95
C ASP A 242 5.52 2.15 15.30
N ASN A 243 6.16 3.24 14.84
CA ASN A 243 7.54 3.19 14.34
C ASN A 243 8.53 2.68 15.41
N LEU A 244 8.43 3.15 16.64
CA LEU A 244 9.27 2.67 17.74
C LEU A 244 8.96 1.21 18.09
N ALA A 245 7.69 0.82 18.08
CA ALA A 245 7.29 -0.57 18.38
C ALA A 245 7.84 -1.55 17.34
N ILE A 246 7.78 -1.21 16.06
CA ILE A 246 8.34 -2.02 14.97
C ILE A 246 9.86 -2.15 15.15
N ARG A 247 10.58 -1.06 15.42
CA ARG A 247 12.04 -1.08 15.63
C ARG A 247 12.44 -1.91 16.85
N ASP A 248 11.73 -1.74 17.98
CA ASP A 248 11.98 -2.49 19.21
C ASP A 248 11.73 -3.99 18.99
N ARG A 249 10.63 -4.36 18.30
CA ARG A 249 10.32 -5.75 17.95
C ARG A 249 11.45 -6.41 17.16
N TYR A 250 11.88 -5.81 16.05
CA TYR A 250 12.95 -6.38 15.23
C TYR A 250 14.31 -6.39 15.93
N THR A 251 14.58 -5.43 16.83
CA THR A 251 15.79 -5.42 17.65
C THR A 251 15.81 -6.60 18.62
N ARG A 252 14.69 -6.88 19.30
CA ARG A 252 14.57 -8.05 20.20
C ARG A 252 14.75 -9.37 19.47
N LEU A 253 14.08 -9.54 18.33
CA LEU A 253 14.21 -10.73 17.51
C LEU A 253 15.64 -10.96 17.02
N SER A 254 16.37 -9.91 16.70
CA SER A 254 17.80 -10.02 16.34
C SER A 254 18.66 -10.51 17.50
N LEU A 255 18.40 -10.04 18.71
CA LEU A 255 19.13 -10.46 19.90
C LEU A 255 18.80 -11.91 20.30
N GLU A 256 17.56 -12.34 20.10
CA GLU A 256 17.12 -13.70 20.38
C GLU A 256 17.70 -14.71 19.37
N SER A 257 17.80 -14.33 18.09
CA SER A 257 18.36 -15.19 17.04
C SER A 257 19.86 -15.48 17.20
N ASP A 258 20.60 -14.56 17.85
CA ASP A 258 22.04 -14.76 18.17
C ASP A 258 22.28 -15.72 19.33
N THR A 259 21.23 -16.07 20.10
CA THR A 259 21.38 -16.85 21.36
C THR A 259 20.81 -18.27 21.30
N GLY A 260 20.19 -18.71 20.19
CA GLY A 260 19.52 -20.02 20.13
C GLY A 260 19.41 -20.64 18.74
N PRO A 261 19.03 -21.94 18.66
CA PRO A 261 18.75 -22.58 17.38
C PRO A 261 17.53 -21.93 16.72
N SER A 262 17.68 -21.57 15.45
CA SER A 262 16.63 -21.00 14.60
C SER A 262 15.30 -21.78 14.74
N PRO A 263 14.15 -21.13 14.94
CA PRO A 263 12.87 -21.82 14.94
C PRO A 263 12.64 -22.49 13.59
N LYS A 264 12.42 -23.79 13.57
CA LYS A 264 12.32 -24.57 12.33
C LYS A 264 10.98 -24.42 11.59
N ASP A 265 9.96 -23.79 12.18
CA ASP A 265 8.59 -23.80 11.69
C ASP A 265 7.81 -22.50 12.03
N GLY A 266 8.38 -21.32 11.80
CA GLY A 266 7.66 -20.04 11.92
C GLY A 266 7.92 -19.14 10.72
N PRO A 267 7.11 -18.05 10.50
CA PRO A 267 7.43 -17.07 9.49
C PRO A 267 8.88 -16.61 9.71
N THR A 268 9.69 -16.69 8.67
CA THR A 268 11.11 -16.33 8.70
C THR A 268 11.22 -14.82 8.97
N GLU A 269 11.32 -14.47 10.25
CA GLU A 269 11.64 -13.10 10.60
C GLU A 269 13.12 -12.85 10.33
N PRO A 270 13.45 -11.75 9.65
CA PRO A 270 14.82 -11.50 9.23
C PRO A 270 15.70 -11.16 10.44
N GLY A 271 16.49 -12.12 10.89
CA GLY A 271 17.53 -11.90 11.90
C GLY A 271 18.48 -10.78 11.47
N GLY A 272 18.90 -9.95 12.41
CA GLY A 272 19.80 -8.82 12.15
C GLY A 272 19.11 -7.53 11.69
N LEU A 273 17.84 -7.57 11.28
CA LEU A 273 17.08 -6.40 10.82
C LEU A 273 16.97 -5.32 11.92
N GLY A 274 16.80 -5.71 13.19
CA GLY A 274 16.64 -4.78 14.30
C GLY A 274 17.82 -3.85 14.49
N LEU A 275 19.05 -4.40 14.50
CA LEU A 275 20.27 -3.58 14.65
C LEU A 275 20.45 -2.62 13.47
N MET A 276 20.11 -3.05 12.25
CA MET A 276 20.15 -2.20 11.07
C MET A 276 19.11 -1.08 11.14
N LEU A 277 17.89 -1.36 11.63
CA LEU A 277 16.84 -0.35 11.82
C LEU A 277 17.26 0.74 12.82
N VAL A 278 17.93 0.38 13.91
CA VAL A 278 18.45 1.34 14.89
C VAL A 278 19.53 2.21 14.26
N SER A 279 20.45 1.59 13.51
CA SER A 279 21.51 2.33 12.82
C SER A 279 20.95 3.28 11.77
N ALA A 280 19.99 2.84 10.96
CA ALA A 280 19.34 3.66 9.95
C ALA A 280 18.65 4.90 10.56
N GLU A 281 17.94 4.74 11.67
CA GLU A 281 17.32 5.86 12.40
C GLU A 281 18.37 6.86 12.91
N TYR A 282 19.47 6.36 13.43
CA TYR A 282 20.56 7.22 13.89
C TYR A 282 21.15 8.07 12.75
N TYR A 283 21.42 7.46 11.59
CA TYR A 283 21.93 8.16 10.41
C TYR A 283 20.91 9.16 9.87
N HIS A 284 19.62 8.80 9.83
CA HIS A 284 18.57 9.74 9.40
C HIS A 284 18.51 10.98 10.28
N ARG A 285 18.58 10.83 11.62
CA ARG A 285 18.60 11.95 12.56
C ARG A 285 19.85 12.83 12.40
N LEU A 286 20.99 12.23 12.07
CA LEU A 286 22.22 12.98 11.77
C LEU A 286 22.06 13.81 10.49
N GLU A 287 21.53 13.23 9.42
CA GLU A 287 21.27 13.96 8.17
C GLU A 287 20.30 15.13 8.37
N GLN A 288 19.24 14.93 9.13
CA GLN A 288 18.28 15.99 9.45
C GLN A 288 18.96 17.14 10.21
N LYS A 289 19.80 16.83 11.19
CA LYS A 289 20.57 17.86 11.93
C LYS A 289 21.52 18.62 11.02
N LEU A 290 22.22 17.94 10.12
CA LEU A 290 23.13 18.58 9.16
C LEU A 290 22.36 19.53 8.22
N LYS A 291 21.24 19.07 7.65
CA LYS A 291 20.38 19.92 6.78
C LYS A 291 19.83 21.16 7.53
N GLN A 292 19.52 21.04 8.82
CA GLN A 292 19.09 22.18 9.63
C GLN A 292 20.22 23.17 9.92
N GLN A 293 21.46 22.70 10.08
CA GLN A 293 22.63 23.55 10.28
C GLN A 293 22.99 24.29 8.99
N ASP A 294 22.96 23.62 7.85
CA ASP A 294 23.23 24.23 6.53
C ASP A 294 22.19 25.30 6.16
N ALA A 295 20.94 25.14 6.60
CA ALA A 295 19.88 26.12 6.36
C ALA A 295 19.96 27.37 7.28
N GLN A 296 20.85 27.36 8.27
CA GLN A 296 21.10 28.49 9.20
C GLN A 296 22.35 29.31 8.84
N ILE A 297 23.11 28.90 7.84
CA ILE A 297 24.25 29.61 7.23
C ILE A 297 23.81 30.32 5.96
#